data_230210d29030048acf2762f22a0ba3fb
#
_entry.id   230210d29030048acf2762f22a0ba3fb
#
_cell.length_a   1.000
_cell.length_b   1.000
_cell.length_c   1.000
_cell.angle_alpha   90.00
_cell.angle_beta   90.00
_cell.angle_gamma   90.00
#
_symmetry.space_group_name_H-M   'P 1'
#
loop_
_entity.id
_entity.type
_entity.pdbx_description
1 polymer ?
#
loop_
_entity_poly.entity_id
_entity_poly.type
_entity_poly.pdbx_seq_one_letter_code
_entity_poly.pdbx_strand_id
1 'polypeptide(L)'
;RFHGVMTKYLVEESGKFRSGEEGVFKGEQCIFMAPPVQFVPHLMDELFAWMKEAKEDVHPLILSSVFHYEFVFIHPFSDGNGRMARLWHTAILAKWKPVFEYIPIESQIEKFQDEYYEAISQCHVAGESTGFIEFMLAQIDKILDDISSQLSGEYVKI
;
A
#
# COMPACT_ATOMS: atom_id res chain seq x y z
N ARG A 1 -15.65 3.16 5.12
CA ARG A 1 -16.57 3.41 4.00
C ARG A 1 -16.03 2.82 2.67
N PHE A 2 -14.82 3.13 2.24
CA PHE A 2 -14.27 2.66 0.94
C PHE A 2 -14.13 1.15 0.87
N HIS A 3 -13.63 0.49 1.92
CA HIS A 3 -13.57 -0.97 2.00
C HIS A 3 -14.96 -1.59 1.77
N GLY A 4 -16.00 -1.07 2.43
CA GLY A 4 -17.36 -1.57 2.26
C GLY A 4 -17.93 -1.41 0.84
N VAL A 5 -17.49 -0.40 0.08
CA VAL A 5 -17.86 -0.25 -1.33
C VAL A 5 -17.12 -1.27 -2.19
N MET A 6 -15.82 -1.44 -1.96
CA MET A 6 -14.94 -2.33 -2.72
C MET A 6 -15.29 -3.83 -2.52
N THR A 7 -15.68 -4.20 -1.30
CA THR A 7 -15.89 -5.61 -0.92
C THR A 7 -17.36 -6.00 -0.76
N LYS A 8 -18.28 -5.10 -1.12
CA LYS A 8 -19.72 -5.35 -1.04
C LYS A 8 -20.09 -6.63 -1.80
N TYR A 9 -20.78 -7.54 -1.11
CA TYR A 9 -21.17 -8.86 -1.61
C TYR A 9 -20.02 -9.86 -1.84
N LEU A 10 -18.76 -9.49 -1.55
CA LEU A 10 -17.62 -10.37 -1.72
C LEU A 10 -17.09 -10.91 -0.38
N VAL A 11 -17.27 -10.15 0.70
CA VAL A 11 -16.75 -10.46 2.03
C VAL A 11 -17.85 -10.27 3.07
N GLU A 12 -17.97 -11.21 4.02
CA GLU A 12 -19.00 -11.17 5.06
C GLU A 12 -18.88 -9.93 5.96
N GLU A 13 -17.65 -9.58 6.36
CA GLU A 13 -17.34 -8.41 7.20
C GLU A 13 -17.09 -7.14 6.38
N SER A 14 -17.71 -7.01 5.21
CA SER A 14 -17.54 -5.84 4.33
C SER A 14 -17.76 -4.52 5.07
N GLY A 15 -16.73 -3.66 5.05
CA GLY A 15 -16.77 -2.32 5.67
C GLY A 15 -16.53 -2.28 7.17
N LYS A 16 -16.27 -3.42 7.80
CA LYS A 16 -15.94 -3.54 9.23
C LYS A 16 -14.51 -4.04 9.39
N PHE A 17 -13.89 -3.73 10.52
CA PHE A 17 -12.64 -4.38 10.90
C PHE A 17 -12.87 -5.87 11.14
N ARG A 18 -11.83 -6.67 10.92
CA ARG A 18 -11.87 -8.12 11.16
C ARG A 18 -12.23 -8.42 12.62
N SER A 19 -12.90 -9.54 12.81
CA SER A 19 -13.23 -10.06 14.13
C SER A 19 -12.33 -11.22 14.56
N GLY A 20 -11.55 -11.79 13.61
CA GLY A 20 -10.62 -12.91 13.83
C GLY A 20 -9.15 -12.49 13.75
N GLU A 21 -8.28 -13.42 14.17
CA GLU A 21 -6.85 -13.30 13.96
C GLU A 21 -6.52 -13.57 12.48
N GLU A 22 -5.61 -12.79 11.92
CA GLU A 22 -5.24 -12.84 10.50
C GLU A 22 -3.73 -12.78 10.33
N GLY A 23 -3.25 -13.17 9.15
CA GLY A 23 -1.86 -13.08 8.75
C GLY A 23 -1.73 -12.65 7.29
N VAL A 24 -0.55 -12.24 6.91
CA VAL A 24 -0.19 -12.00 5.51
C VAL A 24 0.47 -13.27 4.97
N PHE A 25 -0.07 -13.78 3.87
CA PHE A 25 0.39 -15.02 3.26
C PHE A 25 0.81 -14.81 1.80
N LYS A 26 1.83 -15.59 1.38
CA LYS A 26 2.20 -15.81 0.00
C LYS A 26 1.97 -17.28 -0.31
N GLY A 27 0.85 -17.60 -0.95
CA GLY A 27 0.39 -18.99 -1.08
C GLY A 27 0.12 -19.59 0.31
N GLU A 28 0.80 -20.70 0.64
CA GLU A 28 0.72 -21.37 1.95
C GLU A 28 1.72 -20.83 2.98
N GLN A 29 2.68 -20.01 2.56
CA GLN A 29 3.71 -19.46 3.43
C GLN A 29 3.16 -18.24 4.19
N CYS A 30 3.16 -18.31 5.52
CA CYS A 30 2.90 -17.16 6.36
C CYS A 30 4.11 -16.22 6.31
N ILE A 31 3.90 -14.99 5.83
CA ILE A 31 4.91 -13.93 5.79
C ILE A 31 5.07 -13.32 7.19
N PHE A 32 3.93 -12.94 7.81
CA PHE A 32 3.86 -12.56 9.21
C PHE A 32 2.42 -12.67 9.73
N MET A 33 2.28 -12.76 11.06
CA MET A 33 0.98 -12.65 11.73
C MET A 33 0.69 -11.18 12.03
N ALA A 34 -0.50 -10.74 11.66
CA ALA A 34 -0.97 -9.39 11.97
C ALA A 34 -1.14 -9.18 13.49
N PRO A 35 -1.12 -7.94 13.99
CA PRO A 35 -1.37 -7.65 15.39
C PRO A 35 -2.68 -8.26 15.88
N PRO A 36 -2.79 -8.63 17.18
CA PRO A 36 -4.03 -9.17 17.74
C PRO A 36 -5.23 -8.28 17.46
N VAL A 37 -6.34 -8.90 17.10
CA VAL A 37 -7.56 -8.24 16.60
C VAL A 37 -8.06 -7.10 17.50
N GLN A 38 -7.90 -7.25 18.80
CA GLN A 38 -8.31 -6.25 19.80
C GLN A 38 -7.58 -4.90 19.68
N PHE A 39 -6.40 -4.88 19.09
CA PHE A 39 -5.60 -3.66 18.89
C PHE A 39 -5.90 -2.97 17.55
N VAL A 40 -6.55 -3.64 16.61
CA VAL A 40 -6.78 -3.10 15.26
C VAL A 40 -7.46 -1.72 15.26
N PRO A 41 -8.55 -1.46 16.01
CA PRO A 41 -9.15 -0.13 16.02
C PRO A 41 -8.19 0.96 16.48
N HIS A 42 -7.44 0.70 17.55
CA HIS A 42 -6.48 1.64 18.10
C HIS A 42 -5.32 1.92 17.13
N LEU A 43 -4.71 0.87 16.58
CA LEU A 43 -3.62 1.01 15.60
C LEU A 43 -4.06 1.77 14.34
N MET A 44 -5.30 1.57 13.88
CA MET A 44 -5.84 2.33 12.76
C MET A 44 -6.06 3.81 13.10
N ASP A 45 -6.53 4.13 14.30
CA ASP A 45 -6.68 5.51 14.77
C ASP A 45 -5.31 6.20 14.87
N GLU A 46 -4.29 5.51 15.40
CA GLU A 46 -2.91 6.01 15.47
C GLU A 46 -2.32 6.24 14.07
N LEU A 47 -2.51 5.31 13.13
CA LEU A 47 -2.03 5.46 11.76
C LEU A 47 -2.62 6.70 11.07
N PHE A 48 -3.92 6.93 11.21
CA PHE A 48 -4.56 8.12 10.64
C PHE A 48 -4.17 9.41 11.36
N ALA A 49 -3.97 9.38 12.68
CA ALA A 49 -3.47 10.52 13.44
C ALA A 49 -2.05 10.89 12.99
N TRP A 50 -1.15 9.89 12.91
CA TRP A 50 0.20 10.08 12.39
C TRP A 50 0.20 10.66 10.97
N MET A 51 -0.58 10.12 10.05
CA MET A 51 -0.67 10.64 8.68
C MET A 51 -1.11 12.11 8.64
N LYS A 52 -2.04 12.49 9.52
CA LYS A 52 -2.55 13.87 9.60
C LYS A 52 -1.47 14.86 10.07
N GLU A 53 -0.60 14.45 10.97
CA GLU A 53 0.52 15.25 11.47
C GLU A 53 1.70 15.25 10.49
N ALA A 54 2.11 14.06 10.05
CA ALA A 54 3.30 13.86 9.22
C ALA A 54 3.19 14.51 7.82
N LYS A 55 1.98 14.72 7.30
CA LYS A 55 1.77 15.32 5.96
C LYS A 55 2.34 16.74 5.82
N GLU A 56 2.60 17.45 6.89
CA GLU A 56 3.17 18.80 6.86
C GLU A 56 4.71 18.78 6.69
N ASP A 57 5.37 17.73 7.19
CA ASP A 57 6.83 17.64 7.24
C ASP A 57 7.43 16.51 6.39
N VAL A 58 6.65 15.46 6.11
CA VAL A 58 7.10 14.27 5.37
C VAL A 58 6.73 14.36 3.90
N HIS A 59 7.71 14.12 3.02
CA HIS A 59 7.48 14.13 1.58
C HIS A 59 6.41 13.09 1.19
N PRO A 60 5.44 13.41 0.32
CA PRO A 60 4.32 12.53 -0.02
C PRO A 60 4.69 11.14 -0.53
N LEU A 61 5.80 10.99 -1.23
CA LEU A 61 6.32 9.67 -1.65
C LEU A 61 6.70 8.80 -0.45
N ILE A 62 7.31 9.38 0.58
CA ILE A 62 7.65 8.67 1.81
C ILE A 62 6.39 8.41 2.65
N LEU A 63 5.57 9.45 2.83
CA LEU A 63 4.32 9.37 3.60
C LEU A 63 3.41 8.25 3.08
N SER A 64 3.22 8.18 1.76
CA SER A 64 2.38 7.16 1.14
C SER A 64 2.95 5.75 1.30
N SER A 65 4.28 5.59 1.22
CA SER A 65 4.95 4.30 1.37
C SER A 65 4.89 3.80 2.82
N VAL A 66 5.13 4.67 3.80
CA VAL A 66 4.98 4.33 5.23
C VAL A 66 3.53 3.96 5.55
N PHE A 67 2.57 4.80 5.10
CA PHE A 67 1.15 4.50 5.32
C PHE A 67 0.74 3.16 4.72
N HIS A 68 1.22 2.85 3.51
CA HIS A 68 0.96 1.58 2.84
C HIS A 68 1.49 0.39 3.68
N TYR A 69 2.75 0.46 4.10
CA TYR A 69 3.39 -0.57 4.90
C TYR A 69 2.63 -0.83 6.21
N GLU A 70 2.38 0.23 6.98
CA GLU A 70 1.68 0.16 8.26
C GLU A 70 0.26 -0.38 8.10
N PHE A 71 -0.45 0.03 7.05
CA PHE A 71 -1.78 -0.49 6.76
C PHE A 71 -1.78 -2.00 6.49
N VAL A 72 -0.80 -2.48 5.71
CA VAL A 72 -0.63 -3.92 5.46
C VAL A 72 -0.23 -4.66 6.73
N PHE A 73 0.64 -4.07 7.55
CA PHE A 73 1.06 -4.63 8.84
C PHE A 73 -0.11 -4.77 9.82
N ILE A 74 -0.93 -3.74 10.00
CA ILE A 74 -2.12 -3.77 10.87
C ILE A 74 -3.14 -4.79 10.36
N HIS A 75 -3.24 -4.96 9.05
CA HIS A 75 -4.15 -5.89 8.37
C HIS A 75 -5.59 -5.78 8.87
N PRO A 76 -6.24 -4.60 8.75
CA PRO A 76 -7.45 -4.30 9.50
C PRO A 76 -8.70 -5.06 9.07
N PHE A 77 -8.71 -5.70 7.89
CA PHE A 77 -9.86 -6.38 7.33
C PHE A 77 -9.60 -7.88 7.14
N SER A 78 -10.66 -8.66 7.03
CA SER A 78 -10.58 -10.10 6.71
C SER A 78 -10.16 -10.37 5.26
N ASP A 79 -10.37 -9.41 4.33
CA ASP A 79 -9.88 -9.44 2.95
C ASP A 79 -9.77 -8.04 2.39
N GLY A 80 -8.99 -7.85 1.32
CA GLY A 80 -8.87 -6.59 0.60
C GLY A 80 -7.87 -5.61 1.19
N ASN A 81 -7.06 -6.00 2.17
CA ASN A 81 -6.08 -5.12 2.80
C ASN A 81 -5.06 -4.56 1.81
N GLY A 82 -4.49 -5.40 0.95
CA GLY A 82 -3.54 -4.97 -0.09
C GLY A 82 -4.16 -3.97 -1.07
N ARG A 83 -5.38 -4.23 -1.54
CA ARG A 83 -6.12 -3.30 -2.43
C ARG A 83 -6.40 -1.96 -1.75
N MET A 84 -6.78 -1.99 -0.47
CA MET A 84 -7.00 -0.77 0.33
C MET A 84 -5.70 0.00 0.56
N ALA A 85 -4.60 -0.68 0.88
CA ALA A 85 -3.30 -0.05 1.05
C ALA A 85 -2.84 0.67 -0.23
N ARG A 86 -2.96 0.02 -1.39
CA ARG A 86 -2.65 0.62 -2.70
C ARG A 86 -3.56 1.79 -3.06
N LEU A 87 -4.87 1.67 -2.76
CA LEU A 87 -5.81 2.78 -2.94
C LEU A 87 -5.42 4.01 -2.11
N TRP A 88 -5.06 3.83 -0.84
CA TRP A 88 -4.58 4.91 0.01
C TRP A 88 -3.26 5.49 -0.48
N HIS A 89 -2.33 4.65 -0.90
CA HIS A 89 -1.06 5.07 -1.48
C HIS A 89 -1.30 6.03 -2.67
N THR A 90 -2.11 5.59 -3.63
CA THR A 90 -2.48 6.41 -4.80
C THR A 90 -3.21 7.68 -4.38
N ALA A 91 -4.15 7.62 -3.44
CA ALA A 91 -4.90 8.79 -2.99
C ALA A 91 -4.02 9.86 -2.30
N ILE A 92 -3.03 9.44 -1.52
CA ILE A 92 -2.06 10.36 -0.90
C ILE A 92 -1.22 11.05 -1.97
N LEU A 93 -0.70 10.29 -2.94
CA LEU A 93 0.09 10.82 -4.04
C LEU A 93 -0.73 11.72 -4.98
N ALA A 94 -1.95 11.33 -5.33
CA ALA A 94 -2.84 12.10 -6.19
C ALA A 94 -3.23 13.45 -5.57
N LYS A 95 -3.37 13.50 -4.25
CA LYS A 95 -3.59 14.76 -3.53
C LYS A 95 -2.40 15.71 -3.64
N TRP A 96 -1.19 15.21 -3.72
CA TRP A 96 0.02 16.00 -3.96
C TRP A 96 0.16 16.38 -5.43
N LYS A 97 0.04 15.41 -6.35
CA LYS A 97 0.10 15.62 -7.80
C LYS A 97 -0.97 14.78 -8.50
N PRO A 98 -1.99 15.39 -9.13
CA PRO A 98 -3.11 14.69 -9.75
C PRO A 98 -2.71 13.64 -10.80
N VAL A 99 -1.54 13.77 -11.41
CA VAL A 99 -1.03 12.78 -12.38
C VAL A 99 -0.96 11.37 -11.80
N PHE A 100 -0.78 11.22 -10.48
CA PHE A 100 -0.73 9.91 -9.84
C PHE A 100 -2.06 9.15 -9.87
N GLU A 101 -3.18 9.78 -10.21
CA GLU A 101 -4.44 9.07 -10.49
C GLU A 101 -4.34 8.16 -11.72
N TYR A 102 -3.42 8.46 -12.63
CA TYR A 102 -3.23 7.76 -13.91
C TYR A 102 -1.98 6.86 -13.92
N ILE A 103 -1.17 6.89 -12.87
CA ILE A 103 0.03 6.06 -12.76
C ILE A 103 -0.37 4.67 -12.26
N PRO A 104 -0.07 3.59 -13.02
CA PRO A 104 -0.57 2.24 -12.74
C PRO A 104 0.24 1.53 -11.64
N ILE A 105 0.32 2.10 -10.43
CA ILE A 105 1.08 1.55 -9.30
C ILE A 105 0.60 0.14 -8.95
N GLU A 106 -0.72 -0.12 -9.00
CA GLU A 106 -1.29 -1.45 -8.74
C GLU A 106 -0.74 -2.52 -9.69
N SER A 107 -0.79 -2.24 -11.00
CA SER A 107 -0.28 -3.16 -12.02
C SER A 107 1.23 -3.37 -11.91
N GLN A 108 1.97 -2.35 -11.48
CA GLN A 108 3.40 -2.47 -11.26
C GLN A 108 3.70 -3.39 -10.06
N ILE A 109 3.00 -3.21 -8.94
CA ILE A 109 3.16 -4.08 -7.77
C ILE A 109 2.78 -5.53 -8.13
N GLU A 110 1.72 -5.74 -8.94
CA GLU A 110 1.33 -7.06 -9.41
C GLU A 110 2.43 -7.76 -10.20
N LYS A 111 3.13 -7.02 -11.08
CA LYS A 111 4.29 -7.56 -11.85
C LYS A 111 5.46 -7.96 -10.96
N PHE A 112 5.67 -7.28 -9.85
CA PHE A 112 6.77 -7.46 -8.91
C PHE A 112 6.27 -7.96 -7.55
N GLN A 113 5.27 -8.84 -7.57
CA GLN A 113 4.59 -9.30 -6.36
C GLN A 113 5.53 -10.08 -5.42
N ASP A 114 6.48 -10.82 -5.94
CA ASP A 114 7.44 -11.57 -5.14
C ASP A 114 8.35 -10.63 -4.36
N GLU A 115 8.90 -9.63 -5.02
CA GLU A 115 9.75 -8.61 -4.40
C GLU A 115 8.96 -7.74 -3.41
N TYR A 116 7.68 -7.49 -3.69
CA TYR A 116 6.78 -6.78 -2.78
C TYR A 116 6.62 -7.53 -1.44
N TYR A 117 6.33 -8.84 -1.49
CA TYR A 117 6.22 -9.64 -0.27
C TYR A 117 7.55 -9.83 0.44
N GLU A 118 8.64 -9.94 -0.31
CA GLU A 118 9.98 -10.00 0.26
C GLU A 118 10.34 -8.73 1.03
N ALA A 119 10.07 -7.55 0.45
CA ALA A 119 10.28 -6.27 1.12
C ALA A 119 9.46 -6.15 2.42
N ILE A 120 8.20 -6.59 2.41
CA ILE A 120 7.36 -6.62 3.62
C ILE A 120 7.96 -7.55 4.67
N SER A 121 8.36 -8.77 4.28
CA SER A 121 8.92 -9.77 5.19
C SER A 121 10.21 -9.28 5.84
N GLN A 122 11.13 -8.73 5.06
CA GLN A 122 12.40 -8.19 5.57
C GLN A 122 12.19 -7.03 6.53
N CYS A 123 11.30 -6.11 6.21
CA CYS A 123 10.96 -4.99 7.09
C CYS A 123 10.31 -5.47 8.39
N HIS A 124 9.43 -6.47 8.33
CA HIS A 124 8.83 -7.06 9.52
C HIS A 124 9.88 -7.67 10.47
N VAL A 125 10.85 -8.41 9.92
CA VAL A 125 11.96 -8.99 10.70
C VAL A 125 12.88 -7.91 11.27
N ALA A 126 13.18 -6.87 10.49
CA ALA A 126 14.05 -5.77 10.91
C ALA A 126 13.38 -4.82 11.91
N GLY A 127 12.04 -4.81 11.98
CA GLY A 127 11.28 -3.89 12.83
C GLY A 127 11.29 -2.44 12.31
N GLU A 128 11.45 -2.25 10.98
CA GLU A 128 11.51 -0.92 10.36
C GLU A 128 11.00 -0.98 8.93
N SER A 129 10.66 0.15 8.30
CA SER A 129 10.00 0.18 6.98
C SER A 129 10.87 0.69 5.83
N THR A 130 12.17 0.95 6.06
CA THR A 130 13.07 1.57 5.07
C THR A 130 13.13 0.77 3.76
N GLY A 131 13.33 -0.55 3.85
CA GLY A 131 13.42 -1.40 2.66
C GLY A 131 12.14 -1.41 1.83
N PHE A 132 10.97 -1.33 2.48
CA PHE A 132 9.70 -1.20 1.77
C PHE A 132 9.53 0.17 1.10
N ILE A 133 9.96 1.25 1.75
CA ILE A 133 9.97 2.60 1.17
C ILE A 133 10.85 2.61 -0.09
N GLU A 134 12.07 2.09 -0.01
CA GLU A 134 12.99 2.00 -1.14
C GLU A 134 12.40 1.18 -2.29
N PHE A 135 11.77 0.04 -1.99
CA PHE A 135 11.07 -0.75 -2.98
C PHE A 135 9.98 0.06 -3.70
N MET A 136 9.10 0.72 -2.95
CA MET A 136 8.01 1.51 -3.53
C MET A 136 8.51 2.67 -4.39
N LEU A 137 9.55 3.38 -3.94
CA LEU A 137 10.18 4.45 -4.71
C LEU A 137 10.78 3.93 -6.02
N ALA A 138 11.47 2.78 -5.98
CA ALA A 138 12.03 2.15 -7.17
C ALA A 138 10.94 1.70 -8.16
N GLN A 139 9.77 1.22 -7.69
CA GLN A 139 8.67 0.89 -8.59
C GLN A 139 8.06 2.13 -9.24
N ILE A 140 7.89 3.22 -8.50
CA ILE A 140 7.38 4.50 -9.04
C ILE A 140 8.35 5.05 -10.09
N ASP A 141 9.64 5.03 -9.82
CA ASP A 141 10.69 5.49 -10.72
C ASP A 141 10.66 4.73 -12.06
N LYS A 142 10.60 3.39 -12.01
CA LYS A 142 10.44 2.55 -13.21
C LYS A 142 9.21 2.90 -14.04
N ILE A 143 8.06 3.14 -13.41
CA ILE A 143 6.84 3.53 -14.13
C ILE A 143 7.03 4.87 -14.84
N LEU A 144 7.63 5.85 -14.15
CA LEU A 144 7.86 7.18 -14.70
C LEU A 144 8.84 7.14 -15.88
N ASP A 145 9.88 6.32 -15.79
CA ASP A 145 10.84 6.09 -16.89
C ASP A 145 10.15 5.44 -18.10
N ASP A 146 9.32 4.43 -17.88
CA ASP A 146 8.57 3.76 -18.94
C ASP A 146 7.63 4.74 -19.67
N ILE A 147 6.89 5.56 -18.92
CA ILE A 147 5.99 6.58 -19.48
C ILE A 147 6.77 7.63 -20.26
N SER A 148 7.89 8.12 -19.71
CA SER A 148 8.76 9.11 -20.36
C SER A 148 9.33 8.57 -21.66
N SER A 149 9.76 7.31 -21.67
CA SER A 149 10.32 6.65 -22.86
C SER A 149 9.26 6.47 -23.96
N GLN A 150 8.02 6.12 -23.60
CA GLN A 150 6.90 6.00 -24.55
C GLN A 150 6.57 7.35 -25.18
N LEU A 151 6.45 8.41 -24.37
CA LEU A 151 6.18 9.76 -24.87
C LEU A 151 7.29 10.28 -25.80
N SER A 152 8.56 10.03 -25.47
CA SER A 152 9.70 10.42 -26.29
C SER A 152 9.75 9.65 -27.62
N GLY A 153 9.34 8.36 -27.62
CA GLY A 153 9.30 7.53 -28.83
C GLY A 153 8.18 7.92 -29.82
N GLU A 154 7.09 8.51 -29.35
CA GLU A 154 6.00 9.00 -30.20
C GLU A 154 6.37 10.30 -30.95
N TYR A 155 7.21 11.15 -30.36
CA TYR A 155 7.67 12.41 -31.03
C TYR A 155 8.71 12.19 -32.12
N VAL A 156 9.31 11.01 -32.22
CA VAL A 156 10.34 10.68 -33.25
C VAL A 156 9.71 10.08 -34.53
N LYS A 157 8.41 9.85 -34.57
CA LYS A 157 7.70 9.26 -35.73
C LYS A 157 6.92 10.26 -36.59
N ILE A 158 7.27 11.58 -36.53
CA ILE A 158 6.71 12.61 -37.41
C ILE A 158 7.72 13.00 -38.45
#